data_9f15afd633dbb402fe64aacf1f50521b
#
_entry.id   9f15afd633dbb402fe64aacf1f50521b
#
_cell.length_a   1.000
_cell.length_b   1.000
_cell.length_c   1.000
_cell.angle_alpha   90.00
_cell.angle_beta   90.00
_cell.angle_gamma   90.00
#
_symmetry.space_group_name_H-M   'P 1'
#
loop_
_entity.id
_entity.type
_entity.pdbx_description
1 polymer ?
#
loop_
_entity_poly.entity_id
_entity_poly.type
_entity_poly.pdbx_seq_one_letter_code
_entity_poly.pdbx_strand_id
1 'polypeptide(L)'
;MKAYVAGVDGGQSSTLAVIVSEDGRLVGRGIAGPAAHVDEPPGATIAADAVATAVGGALAAAGLAADTTLDAVRIGLSGWDDHFDGVLPALRARSVRLSHDATIALAGAVPSRPAVVVIAGTGSVAYGEGLGGTTVRLGGWGHLFGDAGSAFAVARDGLATAMRADDAGEHHPLGEAALAYFDRPDVRALATAAIQGRIPRSALAGFARVVFDAARLGDGDAIAIVESAAAALAELAAAAVRRLEGAGPIQVAFTGGLGANEAFRADVHERLAVLAPSAVAVAARYEPAVGAALLAFGDADLVPPEHIDER
;
A
#
# COMPACT_ATOMS: atom_id res chain seq x y z
N MET A 1 34.76 2.85 -5.82
CA MET A 1 33.55 2.93 -6.71
C MET A 1 32.44 3.46 -5.81
N LYS A 2 31.54 4.27 -6.35
CA LYS A 2 30.39 4.77 -5.59
C LYS A 2 29.43 3.61 -5.27
N ALA A 3 29.00 3.50 -4.02
CA ALA A 3 28.05 2.45 -3.63
C ALA A 3 26.62 2.86 -3.98
N TYR A 4 25.80 1.87 -4.36
CA TYR A 4 24.40 2.05 -4.72
C TYR A 4 23.54 0.98 -4.05
N VAL A 5 22.43 1.39 -3.46
CA VAL A 5 21.40 0.49 -2.97
C VAL A 5 20.10 0.66 -3.75
N ALA A 6 19.29 -0.38 -3.80
CA ALA A 6 17.96 -0.27 -4.37
C ALA A 6 16.87 -0.65 -3.36
N GLY A 7 15.76 0.05 -3.43
CA GLY A 7 14.54 -0.28 -2.74
C GLY A 7 13.42 -0.56 -3.72
N VAL A 8 12.63 -1.58 -3.45
CA VAL A 8 11.52 -2.00 -4.32
C VAL A 8 10.24 -2.16 -3.50
N ASP A 9 9.17 -1.57 -4.00
CA ASP A 9 7.80 -1.76 -3.53
C ASP A 9 7.01 -2.52 -4.59
N GLY A 10 6.76 -3.80 -4.34
CA GLY A 10 6.00 -4.68 -5.22
C GLY A 10 4.56 -4.85 -4.75
N GLY A 11 3.68 -4.02 -5.30
CA GLY A 11 2.26 -4.01 -4.96
C GLY A 11 1.38 -4.77 -5.96
N GLN A 12 0.08 -4.87 -5.64
CA GLN A 12 -0.93 -5.53 -6.49
C GLN A 12 -1.29 -4.72 -7.75
N SER A 13 -0.94 -3.45 -7.82
CA SER A 13 -1.28 -2.57 -8.95
C SER A 13 -0.06 -2.19 -9.79
N SER A 14 1.09 -2.07 -9.17
CA SER A 14 2.36 -1.68 -9.83
C SER A 14 3.54 -2.06 -8.94
N THR A 15 4.72 -2.11 -9.54
CA THR A 15 6.00 -2.28 -8.86
C THR A 15 6.85 -1.03 -9.11
N LEU A 16 7.36 -0.42 -8.04
CA LEU A 16 8.25 0.73 -8.09
C LEU A 16 9.62 0.35 -7.54
N ALA A 17 10.68 0.65 -8.27
CA ALA A 17 12.04 0.55 -7.80
C ALA A 17 12.72 1.93 -7.77
N VAL A 18 13.54 2.16 -6.75
CA VAL A 18 14.40 3.34 -6.65
C VAL A 18 15.84 2.93 -6.43
N ILE A 19 16.79 3.70 -6.98
CA ILE A 19 18.21 3.55 -6.71
C ILE A 19 18.68 4.79 -5.96
N VAL A 20 19.36 4.56 -4.85
CA VAL A 20 19.93 5.59 -4.00
C VAL A 20 21.43 5.36 -3.90
N SER A 21 22.22 6.41 -4.09
CA SER A 21 23.66 6.38 -3.93
C SER A 21 24.06 6.57 -2.46
N GLU A 22 25.27 6.19 -2.09
CA GLU A 22 25.80 6.24 -0.71
C GLU A 22 25.72 7.63 -0.05
N ASP A 23 25.71 8.70 -0.87
CA ASP A 23 25.54 10.08 -0.39
C ASP A 23 24.06 10.51 -0.24
N GLY A 24 23.10 9.57 -0.32
CA GLY A 24 21.68 9.83 -0.10
C GLY A 24 20.93 10.43 -1.28
N ARG A 25 21.50 10.41 -2.48
CA ARG A 25 20.81 10.91 -3.68
C ARG A 25 19.98 9.80 -4.31
N LEU A 26 18.71 10.06 -4.56
CA LEU A 26 17.88 9.23 -5.41
C LEU A 26 18.27 9.49 -6.86
N VAL A 27 18.94 8.51 -7.48
CA VAL A 27 19.53 8.67 -8.82
C VAL A 27 18.71 8.01 -9.92
N GLY A 28 17.77 7.12 -9.59
CA GLY A 28 16.93 6.47 -10.60
C GLY A 28 15.63 5.94 -10.04
N ARG A 29 14.60 5.97 -10.89
CA ARG A 29 13.27 5.39 -10.66
C ARG A 29 12.90 4.49 -11.82
N GLY A 30 12.28 3.34 -11.53
CA GLY A 30 11.76 2.43 -12.54
C GLY A 30 10.43 1.86 -12.10
N ILE A 31 9.51 1.73 -13.06
CA ILE A 31 8.15 1.25 -12.83
C ILE A 31 7.90 0.02 -13.69
N ALA A 32 7.23 -0.96 -13.11
CA ALA A 32 6.74 -2.15 -13.81
C ALA A 32 5.27 -2.42 -13.47
N GLY A 33 4.70 -3.44 -14.10
CA GLY A 33 3.37 -3.94 -13.79
C GLY A 33 3.24 -4.46 -12.36
N PRO A 34 2.05 -4.99 -11.99
CA PRO A 34 1.80 -5.54 -10.66
C PRO A 34 2.72 -6.71 -10.33
N ALA A 35 3.16 -6.80 -9.08
CA ALA A 35 3.83 -7.97 -8.55
C ALA A 35 2.86 -9.12 -8.19
N ALA A 36 1.55 -8.87 -8.22
CA ALA A 36 0.49 -9.76 -7.75
C ALA A 36 0.67 -10.16 -6.26
N HIS A 37 -0.18 -11.04 -5.75
CA HIS A 37 0.04 -11.68 -4.45
C HIS A 37 1.03 -12.83 -4.63
N VAL A 38 2.14 -12.79 -3.90
CA VAL A 38 3.21 -13.79 -4.07
C VAL A 38 2.82 -15.18 -3.57
N ASP A 39 1.86 -15.27 -2.66
CA ASP A 39 1.29 -16.51 -2.12
C ASP A 39 0.23 -17.16 -3.03
N GLU A 40 -0.20 -16.47 -4.11
CA GLU A 40 -1.17 -17.01 -5.08
C GLU A 40 -0.45 -17.41 -6.38
N PRO A 41 -0.56 -18.67 -6.86
CA PRO A 41 0.03 -19.06 -8.15
C PRO A 41 -0.61 -18.30 -9.33
N PRO A 42 0.15 -17.77 -10.28
CA PRO A 42 1.62 -17.78 -10.46
C PRO A 42 2.35 -16.56 -9.87
N GLY A 43 1.85 -15.98 -8.78
CA GLY A 43 2.27 -14.69 -8.24
C GLY A 43 3.78 -14.52 -8.03
N ALA A 44 4.47 -15.56 -7.55
CA ALA A 44 5.92 -15.50 -7.32
C ALA A 44 6.73 -15.19 -8.59
N THR A 45 6.38 -15.79 -9.73
CA THR A 45 7.06 -15.54 -11.01
C THR A 45 6.74 -14.14 -11.53
N ILE A 46 5.48 -13.72 -11.44
CA ILE A 46 5.05 -12.38 -11.84
C ILE A 46 5.79 -11.34 -11.00
N ALA A 47 5.91 -11.55 -9.68
CA ALA A 47 6.63 -10.67 -8.79
C ALA A 47 8.11 -10.56 -9.17
N ALA A 48 8.78 -11.67 -9.45
CA ALA A 48 10.19 -11.68 -9.85
C ALA A 48 10.43 -10.89 -11.14
N ASP A 49 9.58 -11.09 -12.15
CA ASP A 49 9.68 -10.38 -13.43
C ASP A 49 9.39 -8.88 -13.29
N ALA A 50 8.37 -8.51 -12.49
CA ALA A 50 8.04 -7.12 -12.22
C ALA A 50 9.18 -6.40 -11.48
N VAL A 51 9.75 -7.03 -10.46
CA VAL A 51 10.90 -6.50 -9.71
C VAL A 51 12.12 -6.33 -10.62
N ALA A 52 12.48 -7.34 -11.42
CA ALA A 52 13.61 -7.26 -12.34
C ALA A 52 13.42 -6.14 -13.37
N THR A 53 12.22 -5.98 -13.90
CA THR A 53 11.86 -4.93 -14.86
C THR A 53 11.96 -3.54 -14.20
N ALA A 54 11.41 -3.37 -13.00
CA ALA A 54 11.45 -2.09 -12.28
C ALA A 54 12.90 -1.69 -11.94
N VAL A 55 13.71 -2.62 -11.42
CA VAL A 55 15.14 -2.36 -11.11
C VAL A 55 15.92 -2.03 -12.36
N GLY A 56 15.71 -2.76 -13.47
CA GLY A 56 16.34 -2.46 -14.75
C GLY A 56 16.01 -1.05 -15.27
N GLY A 57 14.73 -0.65 -15.16
CA GLY A 57 14.28 0.71 -15.47
C GLY A 57 14.92 1.78 -14.59
N ALA A 58 15.08 1.50 -13.29
CA ALA A 58 15.72 2.41 -12.34
C ALA A 58 17.24 2.57 -12.64
N LEU A 59 17.94 1.48 -13.00
CA LEU A 59 19.33 1.53 -13.44
C LEU A 59 19.49 2.39 -14.69
N ALA A 60 18.62 2.19 -15.68
CA ALA A 60 18.63 2.98 -16.92
C ALA A 60 18.39 4.48 -16.65
N ALA A 61 17.41 4.80 -15.79
CA ALA A 61 17.11 6.18 -15.38
C ALA A 61 18.27 6.83 -14.61
N ALA A 62 19.04 6.04 -13.85
CA ALA A 62 20.25 6.49 -13.15
C ALA A 62 21.47 6.68 -14.08
N GLY A 63 21.36 6.31 -15.36
CA GLY A 63 22.50 6.29 -16.28
C GLY A 63 23.54 5.22 -15.94
N LEU A 64 23.16 4.20 -15.18
CA LEU A 64 24.01 3.08 -14.81
C LEU A 64 23.89 1.96 -15.83
N ALA A 65 24.97 1.22 -16.02
CA ALA A 65 24.96 0.06 -16.92
C ALA A 65 24.04 -1.06 -16.36
N ALA A 66 23.41 -1.81 -17.25
CA ALA A 66 22.50 -2.88 -16.85
C ALA A 66 23.19 -4.01 -16.04
N ASP A 67 24.51 -4.12 -16.14
CA ASP A 67 25.35 -5.06 -15.41
C ASP A 67 25.96 -4.47 -14.12
N THR A 68 25.55 -3.26 -13.73
CA THR A 68 25.98 -2.65 -12.46
C THR A 68 25.61 -3.55 -11.29
N THR A 69 26.59 -3.85 -10.43
CA THR A 69 26.35 -4.58 -9.19
C THR A 69 25.95 -3.61 -8.09
N LEU A 70 24.74 -3.77 -7.58
CA LEU A 70 24.23 -3.03 -6.42
C LEU A 70 24.83 -3.60 -5.13
N ASP A 71 25.04 -2.77 -4.11
CA ASP A 71 25.56 -3.24 -2.83
C ASP A 71 24.47 -3.98 -2.04
N ALA A 72 23.23 -3.48 -2.05
CA ALA A 72 22.07 -4.22 -1.57
C ALA A 72 20.79 -3.86 -2.31
N VAL A 73 19.85 -4.79 -2.31
CA VAL A 73 18.47 -4.60 -2.76
C VAL A 73 17.52 -5.08 -1.67
N ARG A 74 16.67 -4.19 -1.16
CA ARG A 74 15.55 -4.55 -0.29
C ARG A 74 14.26 -4.53 -1.10
N ILE A 75 13.49 -5.60 -1.01
CA ILE A 75 12.24 -5.77 -1.76
C ILE A 75 11.11 -5.98 -0.77
N GLY A 76 10.12 -5.11 -0.77
CA GLY A 76 8.85 -5.32 -0.08
C GLY A 76 7.81 -5.88 -1.03
N LEU A 77 7.17 -6.97 -0.67
CA LEU A 77 6.14 -7.61 -1.49
C LEU A 77 4.84 -7.78 -0.70
N SER A 78 3.74 -7.50 -1.39
CA SER A 78 2.40 -7.77 -0.86
C SER A 78 2.17 -9.29 -0.78
N GLY A 79 1.69 -9.77 0.37
CA GLY A 79 1.50 -11.21 0.62
C GLY A 79 2.77 -11.99 0.99
N TRP A 80 3.93 -11.34 1.06
CA TRP A 80 5.15 -12.00 1.51
C TRP A 80 5.09 -12.32 3.02
N ASP A 81 5.55 -13.53 3.38
CA ASP A 81 5.83 -13.93 4.75
C ASP A 81 7.17 -14.71 4.83
N ASP A 82 7.61 -15.05 6.05
CA ASP A 82 8.88 -15.74 6.29
C ASP A 82 8.92 -17.18 5.75
N HIS A 83 7.80 -17.71 5.27
CA HIS A 83 7.67 -19.07 4.68
C HIS A 83 7.65 -19.03 3.14
N PHE A 84 7.91 -17.88 2.54
CA PHE A 84 7.90 -17.71 1.10
C PHE A 84 9.06 -18.46 0.42
N ASP A 85 8.76 -19.56 -0.27
CA ASP A 85 9.70 -20.37 -1.06
C ASP A 85 9.79 -19.93 -2.54
N GLY A 86 9.38 -18.69 -2.83
CA GLY A 86 9.29 -18.17 -4.20
C GLY A 86 10.63 -17.89 -4.84
N VAL A 87 10.61 -17.76 -6.17
CA VAL A 87 11.78 -17.42 -6.97
C VAL A 87 12.19 -15.96 -6.71
N LEU A 88 13.42 -15.75 -6.22
CA LEU A 88 14.02 -14.43 -6.17
C LEU A 88 14.31 -13.92 -7.57
N PRO A 89 14.11 -12.62 -7.85
CA PRO A 89 14.50 -12.05 -9.13
C PRO A 89 16.01 -12.17 -9.34
N ALA A 90 16.43 -12.42 -10.59
CA ALA A 90 17.83 -12.45 -10.96
C ALA A 90 18.39 -11.00 -10.98
N LEU A 91 18.84 -10.50 -9.84
CA LEU A 91 19.44 -9.16 -9.69
C LEU A 91 20.94 -9.27 -9.48
N ARG A 92 21.69 -8.36 -10.08
CA ARG A 92 23.14 -8.19 -9.78
C ARG A 92 23.29 -7.36 -8.52
N ALA A 93 23.30 -8.01 -7.38
CA ALA A 93 23.47 -7.39 -6.08
C ALA A 93 24.31 -8.27 -5.15
N ARG A 94 25.03 -7.65 -4.20
CA ARG A 94 25.81 -8.37 -3.18
C ARG A 94 24.88 -8.94 -2.10
N SER A 95 23.79 -8.24 -1.80
CA SER A 95 22.75 -8.66 -0.87
C SER A 95 21.37 -8.41 -1.47
N VAL A 96 20.48 -9.40 -1.40
CA VAL A 96 19.05 -9.24 -1.75
C VAL A 96 18.23 -9.74 -0.57
N ARG A 97 17.35 -8.89 -0.04
CA ARG A 97 16.46 -9.25 1.06
C ARG A 97 15.01 -8.94 0.72
N LEU A 98 14.14 -9.89 1.05
CA LEU A 98 12.70 -9.73 0.98
C LEU A 98 12.14 -9.28 2.34
N SER A 99 11.03 -8.60 2.30
CA SER A 99 10.23 -8.22 3.47
C SER A 99 8.77 -8.02 3.07
N HIS A 100 7.90 -7.97 4.06
CA HIS A 100 6.52 -7.56 3.83
C HIS A 100 6.48 -6.07 3.41
N ASP A 101 5.54 -5.72 2.51
CA ASP A 101 5.33 -4.34 2.04
C ASP A 101 5.11 -3.34 3.18
N ALA A 102 4.45 -3.75 4.27
CA ALA A 102 4.22 -2.91 5.43
C ALA A 102 5.52 -2.52 6.17
N THR A 103 6.56 -3.37 6.16
CA THR A 103 7.86 -3.06 6.77
C THR A 103 8.55 -1.91 6.05
N ILE A 104 8.58 -1.96 4.72
CA ILE A 104 9.18 -0.89 3.91
C ILE A 104 8.34 0.39 3.95
N ALA A 105 7.02 0.26 4.02
CA ALA A 105 6.13 1.41 4.17
C ALA A 105 6.36 2.14 5.50
N LEU A 106 6.53 1.42 6.62
CA LEU A 106 6.85 2.02 7.91
C LEU A 106 8.21 2.72 7.88
N ALA A 107 9.23 2.08 7.29
CA ALA A 107 10.57 2.65 7.18
C ALA A 107 10.59 3.96 6.37
N GLY A 108 9.81 4.02 5.30
CA GLY A 108 9.67 5.23 4.48
C GLY A 108 8.83 6.32 5.15
N ALA A 109 7.71 5.92 5.76
CA ALA A 109 6.76 6.87 6.32
C ALA A 109 7.28 7.53 7.61
N VAL A 110 7.85 6.74 8.54
CA VAL A 110 8.25 7.22 9.86
C VAL A 110 9.63 6.67 10.23
N PRO A 111 10.68 7.48 10.21
CA PRO A 111 12.04 7.01 10.49
C PRO A 111 12.31 6.71 11.98
N SER A 112 11.56 7.31 12.91
CA SER A 112 11.72 7.13 14.36
C SER A 112 10.79 6.03 14.91
N ARG A 113 11.13 5.48 16.09
CA ARG A 113 10.30 4.50 16.82
C ARG A 113 9.97 5.02 18.21
N PRO A 114 8.81 4.73 18.81
CA PRO A 114 7.76 3.83 18.29
C PRO A 114 6.92 4.48 17.18
N ALA A 115 6.49 3.69 16.21
CA ALA A 115 5.70 4.18 15.09
C ALA A 115 4.75 3.11 14.52
N VAL A 116 3.69 3.59 13.88
CA VAL A 116 2.70 2.79 13.14
C VAL A 116 2.52 3.36 11.74
N VAL A 117 2.43 2.53 10.75
CA VAL A 117 1.91 2.88 9.43
C VAL A 117 0.60 2.16 9.18
N VAL A 118 -0.39 2.86 8.65
CA VAL A 118 -1.62 2.27 8.12
C VAL A 118 -1.58 2.41 6.61
N ILE A 119 -1.59 1.28 5.93
CA ILE A 119 -1.65 1.24 4.47
C ILE A 119 -3.11 1.04 4.08
N ALA A 120 -3.68 2.00 3.34
CA ALA A 120 -5.02 1.96 2.80
C ALA A 120 -4.97 2.08 1.28
N GLY A 121 -4.84 0.93 0.62
CA GLY A 121 -4.83 0.75 -0.83
C GLY A 121 -5.97 -0.13 -1.28
N THR A 122 -5.70 -1.09 -2.16
CA THR A 122 -6.67 -2.14 -2.55
C THR A 122 -7.14 -2.94 -1.33
N GLY A 123 -6.25 -3.24 -0.39
CA GLY A 123 -6.55 -3.78 0.95
C GLY A 123 -6.18 -2.77 2.03
N SER A 124 -6.28 -3.19 3.32
CA SER A 124 -5.87 -2.38 4.46
C SER A 124 -5.11 -3.20 5.51
N VAL A 125 -4.02 -2.62 6.03
CA VAL A 125 -3.20 -3.20 7.08
C VAL A 125 -2.58 -2.10 7.94
N ALA A 126 -2.46 -2.34 9.24
CA ALA A 126 -1.62 -1.54 10.14
C ALA A 126 -0.39 -2.36 10.54
N TYR A 127 0.77 -1.74 10.46
CA TYR A 127 2.03 -2.31 10.92
C TYR A 127 2.75 -1.31 11.82
N GLY A 128 3.29 -1.78 12.92
CA GLY A 128 3.99 -0.90 13.84
C GLY A 128 5.19 -1.57 14.49
N GLU A 129 6.16 -0.74 14.84
CA GLU A 129 7.36 -1.14 15.58
C GLU A 129 7.51 -0.27 16.82
N GLY A 130 7.65 -0.94 17.97
CA GLY A 130 7.92 -0.33 19.26
C GLY A 130 9.40 -0.20 19.54
N LEU A 131 9.72 0.39 20.71
CA LEU A 131 11.07 0.38 21.24
C LEU A 131 11.49 -1.07 21.58
N GLY A 132 12.74 -1.42 21.29
CA GLY A 132 13.26 -2.77 21.56
C GLY A 132 12.87 -3.84 20.53
N GLY A 133 12.32 -3.44 19.36
CA GLY A 133 12.05 -4.35 18.26
C GLY A 133 10.71 -5.11 18.34
N THR A 134 9.82 -4.74 19.27
CA THR A 134 8.46 -5.29 19.30
C THR A 134 7.73 -4.87 18.03
N THR A 135 7.11 -5.82 17.33
CA THR A 135 6.33 -5.55 16.11
C THR A 135 4.87 -5.92 16.31
N VAL A 136 3.98 -5.19 15.64
CA VAL A 136 2.56 -5.51 15.56
C VAL A 136 2.10 -5.43 14.12
N ARG A 137 1.28 -6.39 13.69
CA ARG A 137 0.58 -6.37 12.41
C ARG A 137 -0.88 -6.67 12.65
N LEU A 138 -1.77 -5.80 12.18
CA LEU A 138 -3.20 -5.91 12.34
C LEU A 138 -3.88 -5.66 11.00
N GLY A 139 -4.98 -6.35 10.74
CA GLY A 139 -5.61 -6.34 9.42
C GLY A 139 -4.83 -7.16 8.40
N GLY A 140 -5.02 -6.88 7.11
CA GLY A 140 -4.39 -7.65 6.05
C GLY A 140 -4.92 -9.09 5.95
N TRP A 141 -6.16 -9.35 6.40
CA TRP A 141 -6.83 -10.66 6.32
C TRP A 141 -7.44 -10.95 4.95
N GLY A 142 -7.20 -10.04 3.99
CA GLY A 142 -7.77 -10.13 2.65
C GLY A 142 -9.24 -9.69 2.61
N HIS A 143 -9.74 -9.56 1.40
CA HIS A 143 -11.06 -8.97 1.12
C HIS A 143 -12.25 -9.80 1.59
N LEU A 144 -12.06 -11.08 1.88
CA LEU A 144 -13.13 -11.97 2.38
C LEU A 144 -13.39 -11.78 3.86
N PHE A 145 -12.34 -11.56 4.66
CA PHE A 145 -12.45 -11.53 6.13
C PHE A 145 -11.98 -10.22 6.75
N GLY A 146 -11.39 -9.33 5.94
CA GLY A 146 -10.79 -8.10 6.42
C GLY A 146 -10.86 -6.97 5.41
N ASP A 147 -9.78 -6.21 5.33
CA ASP A 147 -9.60 -5.05 4.46
C ASP A 147 -10.65 -3.93 4.69
N ALA A 148 -11.24 -3.85 5.88
CA ALA A 148 -12.17 -2.79 6.24
C ALA A 148 -11.51 -1.42 6.03
N GLY A 149 -12.25 -0.47 5.44
CA GLY A 149 -11.74 0.87 5.11
C GLY A 149 -10.81 0.94 3.91
N SER A 150 -10.56 -0.18 3.20
CA SER A 150 -9.78 -0.20 1.96
C SER A 150 -10.59 0.31 0.76
N ALA A 151 -9.89 0.61 -0.35
CA ALA A 151 -10.56 0.96 -1.60
C ALA A 151 -11.49 -0.16 -2.11
N PHE A 152 -11.09 -1.43 -1.93
CA PHE A 152 -11.97 -2.54 -2.29
C PHE A 152 -13.23 -2.56 -1.43
N ALA A 153 -13.13 -2.33 -0.12
CA ALA A 153 -14.30 -2.29 0.76
C ALA A 153 -15.25 -1.14 0.39
N VAL A 154 -14.72 0.06 0.18
CA VAL A 154 -15.51 1.22 -0.28
C VAL A 154 -16.22 0.93 -1.60
N ALA A 155 -15.52 0.37 -2.57
CA ALA A 155 -16.09 0.02 -3.87
C ALA A 155 -17.17 -1.07 -3.75
N ARG A 156 -16.89 -2.14 -2.99
CA ARG A 156 -17.83 -3.22 -2.72
C ARG A 156 -19.12 -2.69 -2.10
N ASP A 157 -19.02 -1.82 -1.10
CA ASP A 157 -20.16 -1.29 -0.36
C ASP A 157 -20.99 -0.34 -1.25
N GLY A 158 -20.34 0.47 -2.10
CA GLY A 158 -21.01 1.27 -3.12
C GLY A 158 -21.75 0.42 -4.18
N LEU A 159 -21.12 -0.66 -4.65
CA LEU A 159 -21.76 -1.60 -5.58
C LEU A 159 -22.91 -2.34 -4.90
N ALA A 160 -22.77 -2.74 -3.63
CA ALA A 160 -23.85 -3.38 -2.88
C ALA A 160 -25.05 -2.43 -2.67
N THR A 161 -24.81 -1.13 -2.49
CA THR A 161 -25.88 -0.12 -2.45
C THR A 161 -26.63 -0.05 -3.78
N ALA A 162 -25.91 0.00 -4.90
CA ALA A 162 -26.52 -0.02 -6.23
C ALA A 162 -27.38 -1.29 -6.46
N MET A 163 -26.88 -2.45 -6.05
CA MET A 163 -27.60 -3.73 -6.20
C MET A 163 -28.87 -3.79 -5.33
N ARG A 164 -28.80 -3.27 -4.09
CA ARG A 164 -30.00 -3.19 -3.24
C ARG A 164 -31.07 -2.26 -3.80
N ALA A 165 -30.71 -1.15 -4.40
CA ALA A 165 -31.64 -0.25 -5.07
C ALA A 165 -32.30 -0.93 -6.28
N ASP A 166 -31.53 -1.65 -7.11
CA ASP A 166 -32.05 -2.43 -8.23
C ASP A 166 -33.03 -3.52 -7.76
N ASP A 167 -32.72 -4.25 -6.69
CA ASP A 167 -33.60 -5.25 -6.08
C ASP A 167 -34.92 -4.62 -5.57
N ALA A 168 -34.90 -3.37 -5.12
CA ALA A 168 -36.08 -2.61 -4.72
C ALA A 168 -36.85 -2.01 -5.90
N GLY A 169 -36.33 -2.10 -7.11
CA GLY A 169 -36.88 -1.43 -8.31
C GLY A 169 -36.67 0.09 -8.29
N GLU A 170 -35.69 0.55 -7.51
CA GLU A 170 -35.33 1.94 -7.36
C GLU A 170 -34.10 2.30 -8.20
N HIS A 171 -33.99 3.57 -8.54
CA HIS A 171 -32.86 4.12 -9.29
C HIS A 171 -31.85 4.73 -8.32
N HIS A 172 -30.58 4.37 -8.45
CA HIS A 172 -29.52 4.91 -7.60
C HIS A 172 -28.35 5.45 -8.44
N PRO A 173 -27.84 6.67 -8.16
CA PRO A 173 -26.74 7.27 -8.94
C PRO A 173 -25.48 6.39 -8.99
N LEU A 174 -25.14 5.69 -7.89
CA LEU A 174 -24.00 4.76 -7.88
C LEU A 174 -24.22 3.57 -8.84
N GLY A 175 -25.48 3.17 -9.11
CA GLY A 175 -25.80 2.12 -10.07
C GLY A 175 -25.47 2.54 -11.49
N GLU A 176 -25.97 3.72 -11.93
CA GLU A 176 -25.62 4.28 -13.24
C GLU A 176 -24.10 4.44 -13.41
N ALA A 177 -23.46 5.02 -12.39
CA ALA A 177 -22.03 5.24 -12.42
C ALA A 177 -21.25 3.92 -12.50
N ALA A 178 -21.71 2.85 -11.82
CA ALA A 178 -21.10 1.52 -11.88
C ALA A 178 -21.23 0.90 -13.27
N LEU A 179 -22.42 0.97 -13.88
CA LEU A 179 -22.63 0.45 -15.22
C LEU A 179 -21.75 1.15 -16.25
N ALA A 180 -21.63 2.47 -16.16
CA ALA A 180 -20.75 3.26 -17.03
C ALA A 180 -19.27 2.92 -16.79
N TYR A 181 -18.84 2.81 -15.52
CA TYR A 181 -17.45 2.54 -15.15
C TYR A 181 -16.96 1.16 -15.62
N PHE A 182 -17.82 0.14 -15.50
CA PHE A 182 -17.45 -1.24 -15.84
C PHE A 182 -17.90 -1.67 -17.24
N ASP A 183 -18.56 -0.79 -18.00
CA ASP A 183 -19.13 -1.08 -19.31
C ASP A 183 -20.02 -2.34 -19.25
N ARG A 184 -21.10 -2.26 -18.44
CA ARG A 184 -22.05 -3.37 -18.26
C ARG A 184 -23.47 -2.92 -18.51
N PRO A 185 -24.32 -3.80 -19.10
CA PRO A 185 -25.69 -3.44 -19.45
C PRO A 185 -26.62 -3.29 -18.22
N ASP A 186 -26.31 -4.01 -17.15
CA ASP A 186 -27.10 -4.03 -15.91
C ASP A 186 -26.25 -4.48 -14.70
N VAL A 187 -26.76 -4.24 -13.48
CA VAL A 187 -26.04 -4.58 -12.23
C VAL A 187 -25.87 -6.08 -12.04
N ARG A 188 -26.78 -6.92 -12.59
CA ARG A 188 -26.67 -8.37 -12.50
C ARG A 188 -25.54 -8.90 -13.38
N ALA A 189 -25.37 -8.36 -14.59
CA ALA A 189 -24.24 -8.68 -15.45
C ALA A 189 -22.92 -8.25 -14.82
N LEU A 190 -22.90 -7.07 -14.15
CA LEU A 190 -21.75 -6.58 -13.39
C LEU A 190 -21.41 -7.54 -12.23
N ALA A 191 -22.38 -7.87 -11.39
CA ALA A 191 -22.19 -8.80 -10.27
C ALA A 191 -21.65 -10.16 -10.74
N THR A 192 -22.27 -10.70 -11.81
CA THR A 192 -21.83 -11.97 -12.40
C THR A 192 -20.39 -11.92 -12.89
N ALA A 193 -20.00 -10.83 -13.57
CA ALA A 193 -18.63 -10.66 -14.06
C ALA A 193 -17.61 -10.55 -12.91
N ALA A 194 -17.97 -9.86 -11.82
CA ALA A 194 -17.13 -9.74 -10.62
C ALA A 194 -16.97 -11.11 -9.92
N ILE A 195 -18.06 -11.84 -9.67
CA ILE A 195 -18.05 -13.16 -9.02
C ILE A 195 -17.24 -14.18 -9.82
N GLN A 196 -17.31 -14.11 -11.15
CA GLN A 196 -16.57 -15.02 -12.05
C GLN A 196 -15.10 -14.59 -12.27
N GLY A 197 -14.61 -13.57 -11.57
CA GLY A 197 -13.23 -13.09 -11.71
C GLY A 197 -12.92 -12.42 -13.05
N ARG A 198 -13.95 -12.09 -13.85
CA ARG A 198 -13.77 -11.37 -15.15
C ARG A 198 -13.47 -9.88 -14.97
N ILE A 199 -13.70 -9.36 -13.76
CA ILE A 199 -13.27 -8.04 -13.34
C ILE A 199 -12.23 -8.25 -12.25
N PRO A 200 -10.95 -7.87 -12.46
CA PRO A 200 -9.91 -8.01 -11.46
C PRO A 200 -10.22 -7.22 -10.18
N ARG A 201 -9.75 -7.72 -9.03
CA ARG A 201 -9.94 -7.07 -7.72
C ARG A 201 -9.44 -5.62 -7.72
N SER A 202 -8.32 -5.34 -8.37
CA SER A 202 -7.77 -3.98 -8.50
C SER A 202 -8.68 -3.04 -9.29
N ALA A 203 -9.34 -3.56 -10.34
CA ALA A 203 -10.32 -2.80 -11.12
C ALA A 203 -11.60 -2.53 -10.30
N LEU A 204 -12.07 -3.51 -9.51
CA LEU A 204 -13.18 -3.30 -8.57
C LEU A 204 -12.82 -2.21 -7.56
N ALA A 205 -11.65 -2.30 -6.93
CA ALA A 205 -11.18 -1.30 -5.97
C ALA A 205 -11.09 0.11 -6.59
N GLY A 206 -10.79 0.21 -7.88
CA GLY A 206 -10.76 1.48 -8.61
C GLY A 206 -12.08 2.25 -8.59
N PHE A 207 -13.22 1.56 -8.45
CA PHE A 207 -14.53 2.17 -8.33
C PHE A 207 -14.71 3.00 -7.04
N ALA A 208 -13.87 2.80 -6.03
CA ALA A 208 -13.87 3.63 -4.82
C ALA A 208 -13.79 5.13 -5.15
N ARG A 209 -13.05 5.52 -6.19
CA ARG A 209 -12.99 6.92 -6.63
C ARG A 209 -14.36 7.48 -6.99
N VAL A 210 -15.18 6.68 -7.65
CA VAL A 210 -16.55 7.07 -8.01
C VAL A 210 -17.41 7.25 -6.76
N VAL A 211 -17.26 6.37 -5.75
CA VAL A 211 -17.95 6.52 -4.46
C VAL A 211 -17.50 7.78 -3.72
N PHE A 212 -16.19 8.07 -3.68
CA PHE A 212 -15.68 9.32 -3.09
C PHE A 212 -16.19 10.56 -3.83
N ASP A 213 -16.28 10.52 -5.15
CA ASP A 213 -16.84 11.62 -5.94
C ASP A 213 -18.34 11.81 -5.68
N ALA A 214 -19.11 10.73 -5.57
CA ALA A 214 -20.52 10.78 -5.19
C ALA A 214 -20.72 11.38 -3.79
N ALA A 215 -19.89 10.97 -2.81
CA ALA A 215 -19.91 11.54 -1.47
C ALA A 215 -19.63 13.06 -1.50
N ARG A 216 -18.65 13.49 -2.28
CA ARG A 216 -18.32 14.92 -2.45
C ARG A 216 -19.47 15.71 -3.09
N LEU A 217 -20.29 15.06 -3.91
CA LEU A 217 -21.49 15.66 -4.54
C LEU A 217 -22.72 15.59 -3.63
N GLY A 218 -22.63 15.04 -2.43
CA GLY A 218 -23.68 15.02 -1.43
C GLY A 218 -24.58 13.77 -1.46
N ASP A 219 -24.18 12.70 -2.15
CA ASP A 219 -24.88 11.42 -2.06
C ASP A 219 -24.77 10.84 -0.66
N GLY A 220 -25.92 10.64 0.03
CA GLY A 220 -25.97 10.26 1.44
C GLY A 220 -25.41 8.86 1.71
N ASP A 221 -25.64 7.90 0.81
CA ASP A 221 -25.12 6.54 0.95
C ASP A 221 -23.61 6.51 0.74
N ALA A 222 -23.12 7.25 -0.24
CA ALA A 222 -21.69 7.38 -0.48
C ALA A 222 -20.96 8.06 0.68
N ILE A 223 -21.57 9.10 1.30
CA ILE A 223 -21.03 9.75 2.51
C ILE A 223 -20.93 8.71 3.64
N ALA A 224 -21.99 7.97 3.91
CA ALA A 224 -21.99 6.96 4.99
C ALA A 224 -20.95 5.86 4.75
N ILE A 225 -20.72 5.45 3.51
CA ILE A 225 -19.69 4.46 3.14
C ILE A 225 -18.29 5.03 3.43
N VAL A 226 -18.01 6.27 3.02
CA VAL A 226 -16.71 6.93 3.24
C VAL A 226 -16.44 7.15 4.73
N GLU A 227 -17.43 7.59 5.49
CA GLU A 227 -17.33 7.75 6.96
C GLU A 227 -17.08 6.41 7.67
N SER A 228 -17.77 5.34 7.26
CA SER A 228 -17.53 3.98 7.77
C SER A 228 -16.13 3.49 7.47
N ALA A 229 -15.61 3.79 6.28
CA ALA A 229 -14.25 3.45 5.90
C ALA A 229 -13.21 4.19 6.75
N ALA A 230 -13.41 5.49 7.00
CA ALA A 230 -12.55 6.29 7.86
C ALA A 230 -12.55 5.77 9.31
N ALA A 231 -13.73 5.43 9.85
CA ALA A 231 -13.86 4.85 11.18
C ALA A 231 -13.08 3.53 11.30
N ALA A 232 -13.23 2.63 10.33
CA ALA A 232 -12.55 1.33 10.33
C ALA A 232 -11.01 1.48 10.32
N LEU A 233 -10.47 2.41 9.53
CA LEU A 233 -9.02 2.68 9.50
C LEU A 233 -8.53 3.31 10.81
N ALA A 234 -9.29 4.21 11.41
CA ALA A 234 -8.95 4.81 12.70
C ALA A 234 -8.95 3.76 13.82
N GLU A 235 -9.93 2.84 13.84
CA GLU A 235 -9.98 1.73 14.78
C GLU A 235 -8.79 0.78 14.61
N LEU A 236 -8.43 0.47 13.37
CA LEU A 236 -7.27 -0.37 13.05
C LEU A 236 -5.97 0.27 13.55
N ALA A 237 -5.79 1.57 13.29
CA ALA A 237 -4.66 2.35 13.78
C ALA A 237 -4.61 2.39 15.31
N ALA A 238 -5.73 2.70 15.96
CA ALA A 238 -5.83 2.75 17.41
C ALA A 238 -5.53 1.40 18.07
N ALA A 239 -5.97 0.30 17.46
CA ALA A 239 -5.64 -1.05 17.93
C ALA A 239 -4.14 -1.33 17.85
N ALA A 240 -3.45 -0.90 16.77
CA ALA A 240 -2.00 -1.03 16.64
C ALA A 240 -1.26 -0.18 17.68
N VAL A 241 -1.69 1.06 17.89
CA VAL A 241 -1.14 1.96 18.91
C VAL A 241 -1.25 1.33 20.30
N ARG A 242 -2.44 0.85 20.71
CA ARG A 242 -2.64 0.19 22.01
C ARG A 242 -1.74 -1.02 22.22
N ARG A 243 -1.41 -1.77 21.18
CA ARG A 243 -0.51 -2.94 21.28
C ARG A 243 0.97 -2.57 21.41
N LEU A 244 1.33 -1.32 21.11
CA LEU A 244 2.69 -0.78 21.25
C LEU A 244 2.81 0.17 22.46
N GLU A 245 1.74 0.40 23.22
CA GLU A 245 1.74 1.32 24.39
C GLU A 245 2.78 0.95 25.44
N GLY A 246 3.36 1.98 26.07
CA GLY A 246 4.36 1.87 27.13
C GLY A 246 5.59 2.77 26.93
N ALA A 247 5.76 3.42 25.77
CA ALA A 247 6.99 4.13 25.41
C ALA A 247 6.80 5.63 25.09
N GLY A 248 5.66 6.24 25.41
CA GLY A 248 5.35 7.64 25.08
C GLY A 248 4.52 7.79 23.80
N PRO A 249 4.50 8.98 23.17
CA PRO A 249 3.73 9.20 21.98
C PRO A 249 4.15 8.30 20.81
N ILE A 250 3.16 7.71 20.11
CA ILE A 250 3.39 6.82 18.98
C ILE A 250 3.04 7.57 17.71
N GLN A 251 4.00 7.72 16.80
CA GLN A 251 3.77 8.36 15.51
C GLN A 251 2.97 7.42 14.59
N VAL A 252 1.93 7.96 13.94
CA VAL A 252 1.07 7.21 13.04
C VAL A 252 1.00 7.91 11.69
N ALA A 253 1.44 7.21 10.64
CA ALA A 253 1.33 7.68 9.26
C ALA A 253 0.30 6.85 8.49
N PHE A 254 -0.43 7.52 7.56
CA PHE A 254 -1.34 6.86 6.62
C PHE A 254 -0.76 6.93 5.22
N THR A 255 -0.72 5.78 4.52
CA THR A 255 -0.17 5.62 3.18
C THR A 255 -1.13 4.83 2.28
N GLY A 256 -0.74 4.65 1.02
CA GLY A 256 -1.59 4.00 0.02
C GLY A 256 -2.53 4.97 -0.69
N GLY A 257 -3.29 4.47 -1.67
CA GLY A 257 -4.10 5.32 -2.56
C GLY A 257 -5.16 6.14 -1.85
N LEU A 258 -5.80 5.61 -0.78
CA LEU A 258 -6.77 6.35 0.03
C LEU A 258 -6.08 7.35 0.97
N GLY A 259 -4.88 7.02 1.46
CA GLY A 259 -4.08 7.91 2.29
C GLY A 259 -3.65 9.20 1.56
N ALA A 260 -3.64 9.20 0.24
CA ALA A 260 -3.38 10.39 -0.57
C ALA A 260 -4.56 11.38 -0.62
N ASN A 261 -5.80 10.94 -0.30
CA ASN A 261 -6.95 11.83 -0.19
C ASN A 261 -6.88 12.61 1.13
N GLU A 262 -6.61 13.91 1.04
CA GLU A 262 -6.35 14.76 2.20
C GLU A 262 -7.57 14.87 3.14
N ALA A 263 -8.76 15.08 2.60
CA ALA A 263 -9.99 15.19 3.40
C ALA A 263 -10.31 13.88 4.14
N PHE A 264 -10.19 12.75 3.45
CA PHE A 264 -10.38 11.43 4.05
C PHE A 264 -9.35 11.15 5.14
N ARG A 265 -8.07 11.46 4.87
CA ARG A 265 -6.99 11.31 5.85
C ARG A 265 -7.22 12.18 7.08
N ALA A 266 -7.71 13.42 6.92
CA ALA A 266 -8.03 14.31 8.04
C ALA A 266 -9.12 13.70 8.93
N ASP A 267 -10.20 13.17 8.36
CA ASP A 267 -11.27 12.49 9.13
C ASP A 267 -10.73 11.27 9.89
N VAL A 268 -9.87 10.45 9.25
CA VAL A 268 -9.22 9.32 9.94
C VAL A 268 -8.37 9.81 11.11
N HIS A 269 -7.61 10.91 10.96
CA HIS A 269 -6.77 11.48 12.02
C HIS A 269 -7.61 12.02 13.19
N GLU A 270 -8.72 12.71 12.92
CA GLU A 270 -9.62 13.22 13.96
C GLU A 270 -10.21 12.07 14.79
N ARG A 271 -10.68 11.02 14.13
CA ARG A 271 -11.18 9.82 14.81
C ARG A 271 -10.09 9.11 15.62
N LEU A 272 -8.89 8.98 15.05
CA LEU A 272 -7.75 8.38 15.73
C LEU A 272 -7.38 9.13 17.01
N ALA A 273 -7.38 10.45 16.99
CA ALA A 273 -7.06 11.28 18.15
C ALA A 273 -8.02 11.03 19.33
N VAL A 274 -9.29 10.71 19.03
CA VAL A 274 -10.28 10.33 20.05
C VAL A 274 -10.05 8.90 20.55
N LEU A 275 -9.77 7.95 19.65
CA LEU A 275 -9.66 6.52 19.96
C LEU A 275 -8.33 6.14 20.64
N ALA A 276 -7.26 6.89 20.36
CA ALA A 276 -5.92 6.66 20.88
C ALA A 276 -5.21 8.01 21.11
N PRO A 277 -5.40 8.67 22.27
CA PRO A 277 -4.80 9.98 22.55
C PRO A 277 -3.27 9.98 22.58
N SER A 278 -2.63 8.83 22.73
CA SER A 278 -1.18 8.67 22.61
C SER A 278 -0.65 8.66 21.17
N ALA A 279 -1.55 8.58 20.18
CA ALA A 279 -1.19 8.63 18.77
C ALA A 279 -0.90 10.06 18.33
N VAL A 280 0.17 10.24 17.58
CA VAL A 280 0.54 11.49 16.92
C VAL A 280 0.48 11.26 15.41
N ALA A 281 -0.54 11.80 14.76
CA ALA A 281 -0.66 11.72 13.32
C ALA A 281 0.47 12.52 12.64
N VAL A 282 1.18 11.87 11.71
CA VAL A 282 2.28 12.49 10.95
C VAL A 282 2.09 12.25 9.46
N ALA A 283 2.62 13.16 8.64
CA ALA A 283 2.72 12.92 7.21
C ALA A 283 3.78 11.84 6.95
N ALA A 284 3.52 10.94 6.01
CA ALA A 284 4.55 10.03 5.53
C ALA A 284 5.69 10.82 4.90
N ARG A 285 6.93 10.51 5.31
CA ARG A 285 8.12 11.25 4.86
C ARG A 285 8.52 10.86 3.45
N TYR A 286 8.52 9.56 3.17
CA TYR A 286 8.89 8.98 1.88
C TYR A 286 7.90 7.87 1.50
N GLU A 287 7.88 7.56 0.21
CA GLU A 287 7.16 6.40 -0.33
C GLU A 287 7.82 5.07 0.08
N PRO A 288 7.09 3.92 0.02
CA PRO A 288 7.60 2.63 0.48
C PRO A 288 8.90 2.17 -0.21
N ALA A 289 9.05 2.43 -1.52
CA ALA A 289 10.27 2.08 -2.24
C ALA A 289 11.52 2.80 -1.68
N VAL A 290 11.39 4.07 -1.28
CA VAL A 290 12.46 4.80 -0.60
C VAL A 290 12.69 4.22 0.79
N GLY A 291 11.63 3.82 1.51
CA GLY A 291 11.75 3.10 2.77
C GLY A 291 12.52 1.78 2.63
N ALA A 292 12.27 1.04 1.55
CA ALA A 292 13.05 -0.16 1.23
C ALA A 292 14.53 0.17 0.99
N ALA A 293 14.84 1.26 0.26
CA ALA A 293 16.21 1.71 0.05
C ALA A 293 16.91 2.09 1.37
N LEU A 294 16.19 2.78 2.28
CA LEU A 294 16.74 3.09 3.62
C LEU A 294 17.11 1.82 4.40
N LEU A 295 16.29 0.77 4.33
CA LEU A 295 16.61 -0.53 4.94
C LEU A 295 17.79 -1.21 4.21
N ALA A 296 17.89 -1.07 2.90
CA ALA A 296 18.97 -1.64 2.10
C ALA A 296 20.36 -1.08 2.48
N PHE A 297 20.46 0.14 2.98
CA PHE A 297 21.72 0.67 3.53
C PHE A 297 22.23 -0.23 4.67
N GLY A 298 21.37 -0.59 5.62
CA GLY A 298 21.75 -1.53 6.69
C GLY A 298 22.12 -2.92 6.17
N ASP A 299 21.45 -3.39 5.10
CA ASP A 299 21.77 -4.69 4.46
C ASP A 299 23.13 -4.70 3.73
N ALA A 300 23.65 -3.52 3.41
CA ALA A 300 24.95 -3.30 2.78
C ALA A 300 26.05 -2.90 3.79
N ASP A 301 25.77 -2.91 5.08
CA ASP A 301 26.64 -2.38 6.14
C ASP A 301 27.03 -0.90 5.92
N LEU A 302 26.14 -0.14 5.29
CA LEU A 302 26.28 1.30 5.06
C LEU A 302 25.44 2.08 6.07
N VAL A 303 25.87 3.30 6.40
CA VAL A 303 25.09 4.20 7.25
C VAL A 303 23.95 4.80 6.44
N PRO A 304 22.67 4.64 6.84
CA PRO A 304 21.58 5.30 6.15
C PRO A 304 21.74 6.82 6.21
N PRO A 305 21.51 7.55 5.11
CA PRO A 305 21.55 9.00 5.12
C PRO A 305 20.40 9.59 5.96
N GLU A 306 20.63 10.75 6.58
CA GLU A 306 19.58 11.44 7.33
C GLU A 306 18.40 11.88 6.43
N HIS A 307 18.70 12.19 5.17
CA HIS A 307 17.75 12.58 4.14
C HIS A 307 18.04 11.91 2.82
N ILE A 308 17.00 11.53 2.10
CA ILE A 308 17.09 11.18 0.68
C ILE A 308 16.79 12.44 -0.12
N ASP A 309 17.74 12.84 -0.98
CA ASP A 309 17.56 13.94 -1.93
C ASP A 309 16.88 13.39 -3.19
N GLU A 310 15.65 13.79 -3.40
CA GLU A 310 14.81 13.35 -4.54
C GLU A 310 14.89 14.31 -5.74
N ARG A 311 15.80 15.29 -5.72
CA ARG A 311 15.95 16.32 -6.76
C ARG A 311 16.99 15.93 -7.80
#